data_43db4fcc3702ace0ab6698b02c3297dc
#
_entry.id   43db4fcc3702ace0ab6698b02c3297dc
#
_cell.length_a   1.000
_cell.length_b   1.000
_cell.length_c   1.000
_cell.angle_alpha   90.00
_cell.angle_beta   90.00
_cell.angle_gamma   90.00
#
_symmetry.space_group_name_H-M   'P 1'
#
loop_
_entity.id
_entity.type
_entity.pdbx_description
1 polymer ?
#
loop_
_entity_poly.entity_id
_entity_poly.type
_entity_poly.pdbx_seq_one_letter_code
_entity_poly.pdbx_strand_id
1 'polypeptide(L)'
;MPALRPSTALLGALAALLVGHAAHAASEPKERAISTDEVVSWLDSNSEDPVLGADQGAGEEQLVPLPPPRHRGFVVESGIGAFGQIGEMKHTSPIAPWFHLQVGYEPLRFLMVFVEGDLVLSNTSYAPPPPPQRTYALWGFGAGLRGTIKASDRVGLYLQASVGGAEVTSDVLTIYGYQDADKLNLYLAAELGAEWYQISPHWALAVHGGVRDYTGTFKREFSNQPPLAWVSGLGLRYTF
;
A
#
# COMPACT_ATOMS: atom_id res chain seq x y z
N MET A 1 34.28 24.07 -0.84
CA MET A 1 32.99 24.54 -1.37
C MET A 1 31.93 23.59 -0.79
N PRO A 2 30.98 24.02 0.02
CA PRO A 2 29.99 23.12 0.58
C PRO A 2 28.93 22.83 -0.48
N ALA A 3 28.71 21.55 -0.76
CA ALA A 3 27.67 21.08 -1.66
C ALA A 3 26.29 21.32 -1.04
N LEU A 4 25.44 22.03 -1.74
CA LEU A 4 24.04 22.22 -1.43
C LEU A 4 23.32 20.85 -1.43
N ARG A 5 22.67 20.47 -0.31
CA ARG A 5 21.81 19.30 -0.20
C ARG A 5 20.39 19.68 -0.64
N PRO A 6 19.89 19.19 -1.80
CA PRO A 6 18.58 19.62 -2.34
C PRO A 6 17.37 18.83 -1.85
N SER A 7 17.50 17.88 -0.89
CA SER A 7 16.52 16.80 -0.77
C SER A 7 15.30 17.03 0.14
N THR A 8 15.30 18.01 1.02
CA THR A 8 14.17 18.18 1.97
C THR A 8 13.03 19.06 1.47
N ALA A 9 13.26 19.94 0.51
CA ALA A 9 12.24 20.85 0.00
C ALA A 9 11.27 20.18 -1.01
N LEU A 10 11.72 19.17 -1.74
CA LEU A 10 10.90 18.53 -2.79
C LEU A 10 9.81 17.61 -2.20
N LEU A 11 10.10 16.91 -1.10
CA LEU A 11 9.14 16.04 -0.43
C LEU A 11 7.97 16.81 0.21
N GLY A 12 8.26 17.98 0.79
CA GLY A 12 7.24 18.85 1.36
C GLY A 12 6.26 19.41 0.31
N ALA A 13 6.74 19.70 -0.88
CA ALA A 13 5.92 20.22 -1.96
C ALA A 13 4.99 19.15 -2.58
N LEU A 14 5.43 17.91 -2.68
CA LEU A 14 4.62 16.81 -3.22
C LEU A 14 3.49 16.41 -2.27
N ALA A 15 3.76 16.37 -0.96
CA ALA A 15 2.75 16.09 0.05
C ALA A 15 1.69 17.20 0.13
N ALA A 16 2.08 18.47 0.00
CA ALA A 16 1.15 19.60 0.01
C ALA A 16 0.25 19.63 -1.24
N LEU A 17 0.74 19.21 -2.40
CA LEU A 17 -0.04 19.16 -3.64
C LEU A 17 -1.11 18.05 -3.61
N LEU A 18 -0.83 16.92 -2.99
CA LEU A 18 -1.78 15.79 -2.87
C LEU A 18 -2.90 16.11 -1.87
N VAL A 19 -2.61 16.79 -0.77
CA VAL A 19 -3.61 17.16 0.24
C VAL A 19 -4.51 18.29 -0.26
N GLY A 20 -3.98 19.25 -1.03
CA GLY A 20 -4.74 20.41 -1.52
C GLY A 20 -5.81 20.06 -2.57
N HIS A 21 -5.63 19.00 -3.36
CA HIS A 21 -6.62 18.61 -4.39
C HIS A 21 -7.72 17.69 -3.86
N ALA A 22 -7.47 16.95 -2.79
CA ALA A 22 -8.49 16.10 -2.16
C ALA A 22 -9.59 16.90 -1.46
N ALA A 23 -9.29 18.10 -0.99
CA ALA A 23 -10.26 18.96 -0.29
C ALA A 23 -11.31 19.61 -1.20
N HIS A 24 -11.12 19.62 -2.53
CA HIS A 24 -12.05 20.29 -3.46
C HIS A 24 -13.03 19.35 -4.17
N ALA A 25 -12.90 18.05 -3.99
CA ALA A 25 -13.76 17.05 -4.64
C ALA A 25 -14.90 16.54 -3.74
N ALA A 26 -14.96 16.94 -2.48
CA ALA A 26 -16.08 16.63 -1.60
C ALA A 26 -17.18 17.69 -1.76
N SER A 27 -17.93 17.63 -2.87
CA SER A 27 -19.27 18.21 -2.88
C SER A 27 -20.12 17.36 -1.92
N GLU A 28 -20.55 17.96 -0.83
CA GLU A 28 -21.46 17.35 0.14
C GLU A 28 -22.63 16.67 -0.58
N PRO A 29 -22.93 15.40 -0.33
CA PRO A 29 -24.19 14.85 -0.73
C PRO A 29 -25.26 15.65 0.02
N LYS A 30 -26.12 16.34 -0.73
CA LYS A 30 -27.28 17.03 -0.20
C LYS A 30 -28.10 15.96 0.53
N GLU A 31 -27.95 15.88 1.84
CA GLU A 31 -28.82 15.10 2.70
C GLU A 31 -30.25 15.59 2.43
N ARG A 32 -31.00 14.80 1.70
CA ARG A 32 -32.42 15.04 1.51
C ARG A 32 -33.06 14.69 2.85
N ALA A 33 -33.33 15.71 3.64
CA ALA A 33 -34.12 15.55 4.85
C ALA A 33 -35.42 14.88 4.46
N ILE A 34 -35.59 13.61 4.84
CA ILE A 34 -36.86 12.89 4.69
C ILE A 34 -37.86 13.61 5.58
N SER A 35 -38.93 14.16 5.00
CA SER A 35 -39.92 14.87 5.78
C SER A 35 -40.70 13.89 6.66
N THR A 36 -41.11 14.32 7.84
CA THR A 36 -41.86 13.50 8.77
C THR A 36 -43.15 12.97 8.13
N ASP A 37 -43.71 13.72 7.18
CA ASP A 37 -44.92 13.33 6.44
C ASP A 37 -44.69 12.17 5.48
N GLU A 38 -43.48 12.06 4.93
CA GLU A 38 -43.07 10.96 4.04
C GLU A 38 -42.88 9.66 4.82
N VAL A 39 -42.38 9.73 6.07
CA VAL A 39 -42.27 8.58 6.98
C VAL A 39 -43.67 8.13 7.47
N VAL A 40 -44.57 9.07 7.79
CA VAL A 40 -45.92 8.75 8.21
C VAL A 40 -46.73 8.11 7.09
N SER A 41 -46.63 8.61 5.86
CA SER A 41 -47.32 8.01 4.70
C SER A 41 -46.83 6.60 4.38
N TRP A 42 -45.53 6.32 4.64
CA TRP A 42 -44.99 4.97 4.50
C TRP A 42 -45.47 4.00 5.58
N LEU A 43 -45.68 4.47 6.82
CA LEU A 43 -46.21 3.69 7.91
C LEU A 43 -47.71 3.39 7.74
N ASP A 44 -48.49 4.35 7.21
CA ASP A 44 -49.93 4.14 6.97
C ASP A 44 -50.18 3.20 5.77
N SER A 45 -49.34 3.21 4.76
CA SER A 45 -49.46 2.29 3.62
C SER A 45 -49.15 0.83 3.96
N ASN A 46 -48.47 0.58 5.07
CA ASN A 46 -48.13 -0.76 5.56
C ASN A 46 -49.05 -1.29 6.66
N SER A 47 -50.11 -0.57 7.02
CA SER A 47 -51.06 -0.96 8.07
C SER A 47 -52.33 -1.65 7.57
N GLU A 48 -52.38 -2.09 6.33
CA GLU A 48 -53.46 -2.97 5.88
C GLU A 48 -53.26 -4.36 6.46
N ASP A 49 -54.27 -4.80 7.21
CA ASP A 49 -54.38 -6.09 7.93
C ASP A 49 -53.90 -7.26 7.11
N PRO A 50 -53.18 -8.22 7.72
CA PRO A 50 -52.87 -9.46 7.01
C PRO A 50 -54.15 -10.26 6.83
N VAL A 51 -54.72 -10.18 5.66
CA VAL A 51 -55.75 -11.15 5.21
C VAL A 51 -55.06 -12.51 5.19
N LEU A 52 -55.39 -13.32 6.20
CA LEU A 52 -55.11 -14.75 6.27
C LEU A 52 -55.84 -15.42 5.07
N GLY A 53 -55.19 -15.55 3.96
CA GLY A 53 -55.78 -16.23 2.82
C GLY A 53 -54.78 -16.45 1.69
N ALA A 54 -54.50 -17.73 1.49
CA ALA A 54 -54.00 -18.36 0.28
C ALA A 54 -52.51 -18.11 -0.09
N ASP A 55 -51.73 -19.13 0.21
CA ASP A 55 -50.81 -19.83 -0.71
C ASP A 55 -50.44 -19.02 -1.96
N GLN A 56 -49.65 -17.95 -1.77
CA GLN A 56 -48.95 -17.35 -2.86
C GLN A 56 -47.54 -17.93 -2.82
N GLY A 57 -47.30 -18.71 -3.90
CA GLY A 57 -46.04 -19.39 -4.16
C GLY A 57 -44.86 -18.54 -3.78
N ALA A 58 -43.89 -19.20 -3.17
CA ALA A 58 -42.60 -18.62 -2.82
C ALA A 58 -42.10 -17.78 -4.01
N GLY A 59 -42.38 -16.47 -3.90
CA GLY A 59 -41.74 -15.50 -4.80
C GLY A 59 -40.26 -15.72 -4.62
N GLU A 60 -39.60 -16.12 -5.67
CA GLU A 60 -38.15 -16.12 -5.72
C GLU A 60 -37.74 -14.75 -5.20
N GLU A 61 -37.23 -14.72 -4.00
CA GLU A 61 -36.59 -13.55 -3.42
C GLU A 61 -35.50 -13.21 -4.44
N GLN A 62 -35.77 -12.22 -5.28
CA GLN A 62 -34.82 -11.74 -6.27
C GLN A 62 -33.63 -11.26 -5.45
N LEU A 63 -32.68 -12.19 -5.25
CA LEU A 63 -31.38 -11.88 -4.64
C LEU A 63 -30.81 -10.76 -5.46
N VAL A 64 -30.97 -9.53 -5.00
CA VAL A 64 -30.34 -8.36 -5.60
C VAL A 64 -28.86 -8.70 -5.69
N PRO A 65 -28.30 -8.79 -6.91
CA PRO A 65 -26.90 -9.13 -7.03
C PRO A 65 -26.10 -8.17 -6.17
N LEU A 66 -25.38 -8.69 -5.19
CA LEU A 66 -24.51 -7.88 -4.37
C LEU A 66 -23.61 -7.07 -5.32
N PRO A 67 -23.51 -5.76 -5.14
CA PRO A 67 -22.66 -4.92 -6.00
C PRO A 67 -21.27 -5.54 -6.07
N PRO A 68 -20.61 -5.46 -7.24
CA PRO A 68 -19.29 -6.04 -7.40
C PRO A 68 -18.37 -5.52 -6.29
N PRO A 69 -17.69 -6.39 -5.58
CA PRO A 69 -16.97 -6.05 -4.35
C PRO A 69 -15.80 -5.08 -4.56
N ARG A 70 -15.50 -4.72 -5.81
CA ARG A 70 -14.38 -3.87 -6.15
C ARG A 70 -14.79 -2.73 -7.08
N HIS A 71 -14.65 -1.50 -6.61
CA HIS A 71 -14.75 -0.31 -7.43
C HIS A 71 -13.43 -0.04 -8.15
N ARG A 72 -13.52 0.58 -9.33
CA ARG A 72 -12.36 1.12 -10.05
C ARG A 72 -12.23 2.60 -9.74
N GLY A 73 -11.03 3.07 -9.58
CA GLY A 73 -10.82 4.48 -9.34
C GLY A 73 -9.44 4.78 -8.81
N PHE A 74 -9.38 5.85 -8.08
CA PHE A 74 -8.20 6.17 -7.29
C PHE A 74 -8.08 5.24 -6.10
N VAL A 75 -6.86 4.80 -5.85
CA VAL A 75 -6.53 3.87 -4.78
C VAL A 75 -5.48 4.50 -3.89
N VAL A 76 -5.69 4.39 -2.59
CA VAL A 76 -4.68 4.66 -1.58
C VAL A 76 -4.54 3.41 -0.74
N GLU A 77 -3.32 2.94 -0.60
CA GLU A 77 -2.98 1.78 0.23
C GLU A 77 -1.84 2.16 1.17
N SER A 78 -2.01 1.88 2.45
CA SER A 78 -0.96 2.02 3.46
C SER A 78 -0.72 0.68 4.12
N GLY A 79 0.55 0.36 4.39
CA GLY A 79 0.93 -0.93 4.96
C GLY A 79 2.03 -0.82 5.98
N ILE A 80 2.07 -1.82 6.83
CA ILE A 80 3.15 -2.05 7.77
C ILE A 80 3.61 -3.50 7.66
N GLY A 81 4.89 -3.73 7.88
CA GLY A 81 5.43 -5.09 7.75
C GLY A 81 6.84 -5.23 8.25
N ALA A 82 7.45 -6.28 7.77
CA ALA A 82 8.83 -6.62 8.03
C ALA A 82 9.65 -6.56 6.75
N PHE A 83 10.84 -6.06 6.89
CA PHE A 83 11.88 -6.01 5.88
C PHE A 83 13.08 -6.81 6.35
N GLY A 84 13.66 -7.62 5.51
CA GLY A 84 14.87 -8.35 5.85
C GLY A 84 15.81 -8.47 4.66
N GLN A 85 17.08 -8.32 4.93
CA GLN A 85 18.14 -8.48 3.93
C GLN A 85 18.43 -9.97 3.66
N ILE A 86 18.77 -10.27 2.41
CA ILE A 86 19.22 -11.60 1.97
C ILE A 86 20.74 -11.52 1.72
N GLY A 87 21.42 -12.66 1.82
CA GLY A 87 22.86 -12.72 1.60
C GLY A 87 23.71 -12.21 2.76
N GLU A 88 24.82 -11.58 2.49
CA GLU A 88 25.77 -11.10 3.51
C GLU A 88 25.20 -9.98 4.38
N MET A 89 24.38 -9.12 3.79
CA MET A 89 23.79 -7.97 4.48
C MET A 89 22.89 -8.37 5.66
N LYS A 90 22.29 -9.57 5.65
CA LYS A 90 21.49 -10.09 6.76
C LYS A 90 22.25 -10.17 8.09
N HIS A 91 23.59 -10.30 8.03
CA HIS A 91 24.45 -10.37 9.21
C HIS A 91 24.80 -8.96 9.76
N THR A 92 24.70 -7.96 8.91
CA THR A 92 24.94 -6.56 9.28
C THR A 92 23.66 -5.88 9.74
N SER A 93 22.54 -6.18 9.09
CA SER A 93 21.25 -5.55 9.35
C SER A 93 20.18 -6.61 9.62
N PRO A 94 19.65 -6.69 10.84
CA PRO A 94 18.59 -7.62 11.20
C PRO A 94 17.26 -7.25 10.55
N ILE A 95 16.24 -8.08 10.78
CA ILE A 95 14.86 -7.77 10.38
C ILE A 95 14.44 -6.43 10.99
N ALA A 96 13.79 -5.60 10.18
CA ALA A 96 13.42 -4.25 10.51
C ALA A 96 11.94 -3.98 10.19
N PRO A 97 11.26 -3.05 10.89
CA PRO A 97 9.95 -2.60 10.53
C PRO A 97 9.98 -1.86 9.18
N TRP A 98 8.98 -2.14 8.38
CA TRP A 98 8.76 -1.57 7.06
C TRP A 98 7.41 -0.89 7.00
N PHE A 99 7.39 0.32 6.48
CA PHE A 99 6.20 1.12 6.22
C PHE A 99 6.11 1.38 4.73
N HIS A 100 4.90 1.20 4.19
CA HIS A 100 4.62 1.32 2.78
C HIS A 100 3.40 2.20 2.56
N LEU A 101 3.50 3.09 1.58
CA LEU A 101 2.40 3.92 1.11
C LEU A 101 2.33 3.84 -0.40
N GLN A 102 1.16 3.55 -0.94
CA GLN A 102 0.95 3.45 -2.37
C GLN A 102 -0.27 4.27 -2.78
N VAL A 103 -0.13 5.02 -3.86
CA VAL A 103 -1.22 5.77 -4.49
C VAL A 103 -1.29 5.37 -5.94
N GLY A 104 -2.46 4.97 -6.40
CA GLY A 104 -2.61 4.45 -7.75
C GLY A 104 -3.95 4.79 -8.39
N TYR A 105 -4.05 4.40 -9.64
CA TYR A 105 -5.26 4.49 -10.41
C TYR A 105 -5.50 3.19 -11.17
N GLU A 106 -6.74 2.71 -11.19
CA GLU A 106 -7.16 1.51 -11.89
C GLU A 106 -7.87 1.84 -13.20
N PRO A 107 -7.14 1.96 -14.32
CA PRO A 107 -7.75 2.17 -15.62
C PRO A 107 -8.59 0.95 -16.05
N LEU A 108 -8.16 -0.24 -15.67
CA LEU A 108 -8.83 -1.50 -15.95
C LEU A 108 -9.06 -2.28 -14.65
N ARG A 109 -10.08 -3.13 -14.59
CA ARG A 109 -10.40 -3.95 -13.39
C ARG A 109 -9.26 -4.88 -12.93
N PHE A 110 -8.35 -5.20 -13.84
CA PHE A 110 -7.24 -6.11 -13.59
C PHE A 110 -5.89 -5.40 -13.56
N LEU A 111 -5.83 -4.09 -13.87
CA LEU A 111 -4.57 -3.35 -13.98
C LEU A 111 -4.64 -2.05 -13.19
N MET A 112 -3.67 -1.83 -12.32
CA MET A 112 -3.43 -0.58 -11.60
C MET A 112 -2.04 -0.05 -11.93
N VAL A 113 -1.95 1.24 -12.17
CA VAL A 113 -0.71 1.99 -12.22
C VAL A 113 -0.56 2.72 -10.89
N PHE A 114 0.62 2.70 -10.28
CA PHE A 114 0.81 3.30 -8.97
C PHE A 114 2.16 3.99 -8.81
N VAL A 115 2.23 4.85 -7.82
CA VAL A 115 3.46 5.34 -7.21
C VAL A 115 3.53 4.85 -5.78
N GLU A 116 4.73 4.58 -5.30
CA GLU A 116 4.93 4.07 -3.95
C GLU A 116 6.02 4.83 -3.20
N GLY A 117 5.92 4.82 -1.88
CA GLY A 117 6.91 5.30 -0.96
C GLY A 117 7.13 4.27 0.14
N ASP A 118 8.39 4.05 0.48
CA ASP A 118 8.83 3.08 1.47
C ASP A 118 9.70 3.71 2.53
N LEU A 119 9.56 3.23 3.75
CA LEU A 119 10.43 3.57 4.86
C LEU A 119 10.75 2.32 5.67
N VAL A 120 12.03 2.02 5.81
CA VAL A 120 12.55 0.97 6.68
C VAL A 120 13.38 1.61 7.78
N LEU A 121 13.07 1.30 9.02
CA LEU A 121 13.85 1.75 10.17
C LEU A 121 14.69 0.59 10.68
N SER A 122 15.98 0.60 10.37
CA SER A 122 16.89 -0.49 10.68
C SER A 122 18.06 -0.03 11.55
N ASN A 123 18.78 -1.00 12.06
CA ASN A 123 20.01 -0.79 12.78
C ASN A 123 21.05 -1.80 12.33
N THR A 124 22.33 -1.50 12.60
CA THR A 124 23.39 -2.46 12.39
C THR A 124 23.54 -3.34 13.62
N SER A 125 23.43 -4.67 13.45
CA SER A 125 23.86 -5.64 14.46
C SER A 125 25.29 -6.04 14.14
N TYR A 126 26.14 -6.11 15.15
CA TYR A 126 27.56 -6.34 14.94
C TYR A 126 28.15 -7.47 15.79
N ALA A 127 28.97 -8.31 15.15
CA ALA A 127 29.81 -9.26 15.84
C ALA A 127 30.99 -8.56 16.56
N PRO A 128 31.44 -9.05 17.73
CA PRO A 128 32.52 -8.43 18.50
C PRO A 128 33.85 -8.30 17.72
N PRO A 129 34.63 -7.20 17.89
CA PRO A 129 34.38 -6.05 18.75
C PRO A 129 33.35 -5.11 18.15
N PRO A 130 32.27 -4.78 18.87
CA PRO A 130 31.21 -4.01 18.29
C PRO A 130 31.59 -2.54 18.12
N PRO A 131 31.50 -1.97 16.92
CA PRO A 131 31.23 -0.56 16.84
C PRO A 131 29.88 -0.28 17.49
N PRO A 132 29.62 0.91 18.01
CA PRO A 132 28.34 1.23 18.60
C PRO A 132 27.24 0.94 17.56
N GLN A 133 26.20 0.24 18.00
CA GLN A 133 25.03 -0.01 17.19
C GLN A 133 24.47 1.31 16.65
N ARG A 134 24.24 1.38 15.35
CA ARG A 134 23.79 2.60 14.69
C ARG A 134 22.50 2.35 13.95
N THR A 135 21.55 3.24 14.19
CA THR A 135 20.26 3.23 13.48
C THR A 135 20.38 3.99 12.17
N TYR A 136 19.75 3.48 11.14
CA TYR A 136 19.61 4.14 9.87
C TYR A 136 18.19 3.96 9.32
N ALA A 137 17.75 4.88 8.47
CA ALA A 137 16.54 4.74 7.71
C ALA A 137 16.89 4.52 6.24
N LEU A 138 16.26 3.50 5.66
CA LEU A 138 16.22 3.31 4.21
C LEU A 138 14.86 3.80 3.74
N TRP A 139 14.86 4.75 2.84
CA TRP A 139 13.65 5.23 2.20
C TRP A 139 13.76 5.11 0.68
N GLY A 140 12.63 4.89 0.07
CA GLY A 140 12.52 4.72 -1.36
C GLY A 140 11.24 5.33 -1.90
N PHE A 141 11.27 5.64 -3.19
CA PHE A 141 10.09 6.02 -3.93
C PHE A 141 10.17 5.44 -5.34
N GLY A 142 9.03 5.02 -5.84
CA GLY A 142 8.98 4.33 -7.13
C GLY A 142 7.63 4.43 -7.80
N ALA A 143 7.55 3.80 -8.95
CA ALA A 143 6.32 3.62 -9.69
C ALA A 143 6.25 2.20 -10.24
N GLY A 144 5.03 1.70 -10.42
CA GLY A 144 4.86 0.32 -10.86
C GLY A 144 3.50 0.02 -11.45
N LEU A 145 3.35 -1.25 -11.73
CA LEU A 145 2.12 -1.84 -12.26
C LEU A 145 1.70 -3.00 -11.36
N ARG A 146 0.39 -3.09 -11.08
CA ARG A 146 -0.23 -4.20 -10.37
C ARG A 146 -1.26 -4.87 -11.26
N GLY A 147 -1.08 -6.17 -11.48
CA GLY A 147 -2.08 -7.02 -12.10
C GLY A 147 -2.88 -7.76 -11.04
N THR A 148 -4.20 -7.69 -11.08
CA THR A 148 -5.08 -8.35 -10.10
C THR A 148 -6.02 -9.31 -10.80
N ILE A 149 -6.14 -10.51 -10.26
CA ILE A 149 -7.11 -11.52 -10.68
C ILE A 149 -8.14 -11.75 -9.56
N LYS A 150 -9.40 -11.92 -9.94
CA LYS A 150 -10.48 -12.22 -9.00
C LYS A 150 -10.43 -13.72 -8.66
N ALA A 151 -10.08 -14.05 -7.43
CA ALA A 151 -10.07 -15.44 -6.94
C ALA A 151 -11.46 -15.85 -6.42
N SER A 152 -12.19 -14.91 -5.80
CA SER A 152 -13.59 -15.06 -5.38
C SER A 152 -14.29 -13.71 -5.42
N ASP A 153 -15.58 -13.67 -5.03
CA ASP A 153 -16.33 -12.40 -4.98
C ASP A 153 -15.73 -11.38 -4.01
N ARG A 154 -15.00 -11.83 -3.01
CA ARG A 154 -14.41 -10.97 -1.97
C ARG A 154 -12.88 -11.00 -1.91
N VAL A 155 -12.24 -11.83 -2.72
CA VAL A 155 -10.79 -12.02 -2.69
C VAL A 155 -10.20 -11.76 -4.06
N GLY A 156 -9.26 -10.82 -4.13
CA GLY A 156 -8.39 -10.59 -5.27
C GLY A 156 -6.98 -11.09 -4.97
N LEU A 157 -6.34 -11.75 -5.92
CA LEU A 157 -4.92 -12.04 -5.88
C LEU A 157 -4.20 -11.10 -6.83
N TYR A 158 -3.07 -10.59 -6.43
CA TYR A 158 -2.31 -9.68 -7.27
C TYR A 158 -0.83 -9.99 -7.33
N LEU A 159 -0.24 -9.58 -8.44
CA LEU A 159 1.19 -9.49 -8.67
C LEU A 159 1.51 -8.05 -9.04
N GLN A 160 2.51 -7.48 -8.40
CA GLN A 160 2.99 -6.14 -8.74
C GLN A 160 4.49 -6.12 -8.98
N ALA A 161 4.91 -5.19 -9.83
CA ALA A 161 6.30 -4.90 -10.09
C ALA A 161 6.50 -3.39 -10.08
N SER A 162 7.59 -2.94 -9.50
CA SER A 162 7.94 -1.53 -9.43
C SER A 162 9.42 -1.29 -9.65
N VAL A 163 9.73 -0.07 -10.03
CA VAL A 163 11.07 0.46 -10.20
C VAL A 163 11.14 1.84 -9.56
N GLY A 164 12.24 2.14 -8.90
CA GLY A 164 12.38 3.42 -8.20
C GLY A 164 13.79 3.71 -7.75
N GLY A 165 13.90 4.73 -6.93
CA GLY A 165 15.14 5.13 -6.27
C GLY A 165 15.04 4.90 -4.76
N ALA A 166 16.12 4.42 -4.16
CA ALA A 166 16.24 4.25 -2.72
C ALA A 166 17.57 4.79 -2.21
N GLU A 167 17.56 5.30 -1.00
CA GLU A 167 18.76 5.79 -0.34
C GLU A 167 18.71 5.54 1.17
N VAL A 168 19.87 5.43 1.80
CA VAL A 168 20.04 5.34 3.24
C VAL A 168 20.38 6.72 3.79
N THR A 169 19.69 7.15 4.83
CA THR A 169 19.83 8.53 5.37
C THR A 169 21.14 8.84 6.06
N SER A 170 22.03 7.88 6.22
CA SER A 170 23.32 8.08 6.90
C SER A 170 24.42 7.23 6.29
N ASP A 171 25.65 7.68 6.49
CA ASP A 171 26.88 7.00 6.09
C ASP A 171 27.24 5.78 6.96
N VAL A 172 26.31 5.34 7.82
CA VAL A 172 26.53 4.23 8.76
C VAL A 172 27.01 2.96 8.07
N LEU A 173 26.53 2.71 6.86
CA LEU A 173 26.86 1.50 6.12
C LEU A 173 28.21 1.55 5.42
N THR A 174 28.82 2.73 5.25
CA THR A 174 30.16 2.88 4.64
C THR A 174 31.23 2.15 5.44
N ILE A 175 31.12 2.12 6.77
CA ILE A 175 32.03 1.40 7.69
C ILE A 175 32.04 -0.11 7.37
N TYR A 176 30.95 -0.63 6.83
CA TYR A 176 30.79 -2.04 6.46
C TYR A 176 31.12 -2.32 4.98
N GLY A 177 31.63 -1.32 4.26
CA GLY A 177 32.04 -1.43 2.86
C GLY A 177 30.94 -1.16 1.83
N TYR A 178 29.81 -0.57 2.25
CA TYR A 178 28.72 -0.14 1.36
C TYR A 178 28.85 1.36 1.06
N GLN A 179 29.76 1.71 0.15
CA GLN A 179 30.19 3.10 -0.04
C GLN A 179 29.15 4.03 -0.67
N ASP A 180 28.20 3.47 -1.41
CA ASP A 180 27.18 4.26 -2.13
C ASP A 180 25.78 4.14 -1.53
N ALA A 181 25.66 3.62 -0.31
CA ALA A 181 24.36 3.43 0.33
C ALA A 181 23.64 4.74 0.67
N ASP A 182 24.40 5.82 0.86
CA ASP A 182 23.90 7.18 1.12
C ASP A 182 23.53 7.96 -0.15
N LYS A 183 23.65 7.32 -1.32
CA LYS A 183 23.25 7.90 -2.60
C LYS A 183 21.92 7.31 -3.05
N LEU A 184 21.18 8.12 -3.81
CA LEU A 184 19.97 7.63 -4.45
C LEU A 184 20.34 6.62 -5.53
N ASN A 185 19.98 5.37 -5.33
CA ASN A 185 20.28 4.26 -6.21
C ASN A 185 19.01 3.57 -6.68
N LEU A 186 19.08 2.94 -7.84
CA LEU A 186 17.99 2.19 -8.43
C LEU A 186 17.62 1.00 -7.54
N TYR A 187 16.30 0.76 -7.38
CA TYR A 187 15.77 -0.52 -6.93
C TYR A 187 14.74 -1.07 -7.90
N LEU A 188 14.60 -2.39 -7.88
CA LEU A 188 13.54 -3.13 -8.57
C LEU A 188 12.79 -3.95 -7.52
N ALA A 189 11.47 -4.03 -7.64
CA ALA A 189 10.67 -4.82 -6.73
C ALA A 189 9.67 -5.71 -7.49
N ALA A 190 9.42 -6.87 -6.92
CA ALA A 190 8.35 -7.77 -7.34
C ALA A 190 7.65 -8.33 -6.09
N GLU A 191 6.35 -8.14 -6.00
CA GLU A 191 5.55 -8.52 -4.85
C GLU A 191 4.28 -9.24 -5.31
N LEU A 192 3.84 -10.19 -4.50
CA LEU A 192 2.57 -10.88 -4.66
C LEU A 192 1.73 -10.69 -3.40
N GLY A 193 0.41 -10.70 -3.56
CA GLY A 193 -0.46 -10.52 -2.41
C GLY A 193 -1.91 -10.90 -2.68
N ALA A 194 -2.69 -10.76 -1.64
CA ALA A 194 -4.13 -10.96 -1.67
C ALA A 194 -4.84 -9.76 -1.03
N GLU A 195 -5.93 -9.35 -1.65
CA GLU A 195 -6.83 -8.30 -1.18
C GLU A 195 -8.15 -8.94 -0.73
N TRP A 196 -8.63 -8.57 0.42
CA TRP A 196 -9.87 -9.10 0.98
C TRP A 196 -10.88 -7.98 1.27
N TYR A 197 -11.98 -7.99 0.52
CA TYR A 197 -13.09 -7.03 0.58
C TYR A 197 -14.23 -7.60 1.42
N GLN A 198 -14.26 -7.35 2.73
CA GLN A 198 -15.30 -7.91 3.60
C GLN A 198 -16.39 -6.91 3.97
N ILE A 199 -16.02 -5.69 4.29
CA ILE A 199 -16.90 -4.72 4.93
C ILE A 199 -17.57 -3.81 3.90
N SER A 200 -16.83 -3.44 2.86
CA SER A 200 -17.27 -2.46 1.87
C SER A 200 -16.55 -2.72 0.55
N PRO A 201 -17.17 -2.39 -0.60
CA PRO A 201 -16.48 -2.45 -1.88
C PRO A 201 -15.32 -1.46 -2.02
N HIS A 202 -15.22 -0.50 -1.11
CA HIS A 202 -14.16 0.51 -1.08
C HIS A 202 -12.96 0.11 -0.24
N TRP A 203 -13.16 -0.73 0.80
CA TRP A 203 -12.13 -1.09 1.75
C TRP A 203 -11.67 -2.54 1.56
N ALA A 204 -10.37 -2.74 1.48
CA ALA A 204 -9.78 -4.07 1.50
C ALA A 204 -8.63 -4.14 2.50
N LEU A 205 -8.52 -5.30 3.15
CA LEU A 205 -7.28 -5.70 3.81
C LEU A 205 -6.39 -6.39 2.79
N ALA A 206 -5.14 -5.98 2.73
CA ALA A 206 -4.13 -6.58 1.86
C ALA A 206 -3.09 -7.33 2.69
N VAL A 207 -2.66 -8.47 2.18
CA VAL A 207 -1.50 -9.22 2.66
C VAL A 207 -0.57 -9.35 1.49
N HIS A 208 0.69 -9.01 1.69
CA HIS A 208 1.67 -9.09 0.60
C HIS A 208 3.03 -9.57 1.08
N GLY A 209 3.80 -10.06 0.12
CA GLY A 209 5.19 -10.39 0.32
C GLY A 209 5.92 -10.37 -1.01
N GLY A 210 7.21 -10.08 -0.97
CA GLY A 210 7.98 -9.97 -2.18
C GLY A 210 9.46 -9.87 -1.97
N VAL A 211 10.14 -9.58 -3.06
CA VAL A 211 11.58 -9.37 -3.10
C VAL A 211 11.90 -8.01 -3.73
N ARG A 212 12.94 -7.40 -3.22
CA ARG A 212 13.47 -6.13 -3.70
C ARG A 212 14.95 -6.26 -3.98
N ASP A 213 15.37 -5.81 -5.14
CA ASP A 213 16.78 -5.70 -5.53
C ASP A 213 17.21 -4.24 -5.44
N TYR A 214 18.08 -3.95 -4.51
CA TYR A 214 18.65 -2.61 -4.31
C TYR A 214 19.99 -2.49 -5.00
N THR A 215 19.99 -2.63 -6.31
CA THR A 215 21.20 -2.52 -7.15
C THR A 215 21.90 -1.18 -6.92
N GLY A 216 23.07 -1.22 -6.31
CA GLY A 216 23.88 -0.04 -6.02
C GLY A 216 23.80 0.43 -4.55
N THR A 217 22.63 0.41 -3.88
CA THR A 217 22.51 0.86 -2.47
C THR A 217 23.25 -0.06 -1.52
N PHE A 218 23.13 -1.37 -1.69
CA PHE A 218 23.76 -2.37 -0.81
C PHE A 218 24.82 -3.20 -1.55
N LYS A 219 25.36 -2.69 -2.64
CA LYS A 219 26.46 -3.34 -3.35
C LYS A 219 27.75 -3.14 -2.56
N ARG A 220 28.35 -4.23 -2.12
CA ARG A 220 29.66 -4.19 -1.47
C ARG A 220 30.75 -4.28 -2.54
N GLU A 221 31.81 -3.51 -2.38
CA GLU A 221 32.89 -3.37 -3.37
C GLU A 221 33.55 -4.71 -3.77
N PHE A 222 33.57 -5.69 -2.86
CA PHE A 222 34.19 -7.00 -3.07
C PHE A 222 33.21 -8.18 -3.04
N SER A 223 31.89 -7.93 -3.09
CA SER A 223 30.88 -8.97 -3.08
C SER A 223 30.21 -9.11 -4.44
N ASN A 224 30.14 -10.34 -4.94
CA ASN A 224 29.38 -10.68 -6.15
C ASN A 224 27.91 -11.05 -5.83
N GLN A 225 27.48 -10.92 -4.57
CA GLN A 225 26.12 -11.25 -4.20
C GLN A 225 25.16 -10.10 -4.55
N PRO A 226 24.00 -10.42 -5.13
CA PRO A 226 22.99 -9.41 -5.40
C PRO A 226 22.45 -8.85 -4.08
N PRO A 227 22.21 -7.53 -3.99
CA PRO A 227 21.69 -6.86 -2.81
C PRO A 227 20.18 -7.05 -2.67
N LEU A 228 19.76 -8.27 -2.44
CA LEU A 228 18.37 -8.66 -2.34
C LEU A 228 17.84 -8.47 -0.91
N ALA A 229 16.60 -8.04 -0.83
CA ALA A 229 15.81 -7.99 0.38
C ALA A 229 14.45 -8.66 0.15
N TRP A 230 13.86 -9.16 1.21
CA TRP A 230 12.47 -9.59 1.22
C TRP A 230 11.63 -8.60 2.03
N VAL A 231 10.38 -8.48 1.66
CA VAL A 231 9.36 -7.72 2.39
C VAL A 231 8.15 -8.60 2.62
N SER A 232 7.46 -8.40 3.74
CA SER A 232 6.14 -8.97 3.96
C SER A 232 5.33 -8.04 4.86
N GLY A 233 4.05 -7.88 4.60
CA GLY A 233 3.26 -6.93 5.35
C GLY A 233 1.76 -7.12 5.21
N LEU A 234 1.07 -6.29 5.99
CA LEU A 234 -0.36 -6.10 5.97
C LEU A 234 -0.64 -4.67 5.53
N GLY A 235 -1.62 -4.50 4.67
CA GLY A 235 -2.04 -3.21 4.17
C GLY A 235 -3.52 -2.97 4.35
N LEU A 236 -3.88 -1.70 4.43
CA LEU A 236 -5.25 -1.24 4.33
C LEU A 236 -5.37 -0.43 3.03
N ARG A 237 -6.26 -0.88 2.17
CA ARG A 237 -6.53 -0.28 0.86
C ARG A 237 -7.88 0.40 0.86
N TYR A 238 -7.94 1.59 0.30
CA TYR A 238 -9.16 2.32 0.02
C TYR A 238 -9.26 2.68 -1.46
N THR A 239 -10.41 2.43 -2.07
CA THR A 239 -10.71 2.80 -3.47
C THR A 239 -11.84 3.83 -3.48
N PHE A 240 -11.58 4.98 -4.09
CA PHE A 240 -12.54 6.07 -4.23
C PHE A 240 -13.54 5.83 -5.34
#